data_d7a280c33eaabd2a38346775729fdf4c
#
_entry.id   d7a280c33eaabd2a38346775729fdf4c
#
_cell.length_a   1.000
_cell.length_b   1.000
_cell.length_c   1.000
_cell.angle_alpha   90.00
_cell.angle_beta   90.00
_cell.angle_gamma   90.00
#
_symmetry.space_group_name_H-M   'P 1'
#
loop_
_entity.id
_entity.type
_entity.pdbx_description
1 polymer ?
#
loop_
_entity_poly.entity_id
_entity_poly.type
_entity_poly.pdbx_seq_one_letter_code
_entity_poly.pdbx_strand_id
1 'polypeptide(L)'
;MSRRTEQVIGVWGELVLLAKKLPKANFSEIAKLAMDIQSLHQICCEGNSVACVLGRRWLMNYICSKQAVLSSKFAPCCELPEPFRGECIITSENDDTPDLSPLPLSRFTEDPFICKQTPAKQDDSLQEFLYEYSRRHPELAVPVILRVDTVYQNLLGKCCKLENPLECYSHGEEIFQRVVHDSHERVKNLCDLREKLGDRSFHDRLIVLYTKKAPQLSTQELVVFTKNMAAAASKCCPLNDELQLACMEDSAKLMLGALCRRHETEPINAGVGHCCDDSYAFRKPCFDDLQVDGTYISPPLSCDKVINLKEDLCKAQEQEFQTEKQRFLSHLVKQKPHAAEMKFQSIIVDFAHLVERCCQAEKSEMCFQKEGSKLIEKCQSLLGS
;
A
#
# COMPACT_ATOMS: atom_id res chain seq x y z
N MET A 1 -15.88 0.64 9.94
CA MET A 1 -16.52 0.26 8.64
C MET A 1 -17.59 -0.81 8.85
N SER A 2 -18.74 -0.73 8.23
CA SER A 2 -19.78 -1.76 8.38
C SER A 2 -19.33 -3.05 7.70
N ARG A 3 -19.58 -4.24 8.30
CA ARG A 3 -19.31 -5.57 7.69
C ARG A 3 -19.80 -5.67 6.22
N ARG A 4 -20.86 -4.94 5.88
CA ARG A 4 -21.43 -4.89 4.53
C ARG A 4 -20.50 -4.18 3.53
N THR A 5 -19.78 -3.14 3.96
CA THR A 5 -18.84 -2.39 3.12
C THR A 5 -17.57 -3.19 2.83
N GLU A 6 -17.07 -3.96 3.82
CA GLU A 6 -15.90 -4.86 3.64
C GLU A 6 -16.21 -6.02 2.70
N GLN A 7 -17.44 -6.57 2.75
CA GLN A 7 -17.88 -7.62 1.83
C GLN A 7 -17.93 -7.12 0.37
N VAL A 8 -18.46 -5.92 0.14
CA VAL A 8 -18.56 -5.35 -1.23
C VAL A 8 -17.17 -5.08 -1.80
N ILE A 9 -16.25 -4.51 -1.03
CA ILE A 9 -14.86 -4.25 -1.47
C ILE A 9 -14.14 -5.58 -1.76
N GLY A 10 -14.39 -6.63 -0.98
CA GLY A 10 -13.85 -7.97 -1.22
C GLY A 10 -14.27 -8.54 -2.58
N VAL A 11 -15.56 -8.53 -2.90
CA VAL A 11 -16.10 -9.02 -4.18
C VAL A 11 -15.51 -8.25 -5.37
N TRP A 12 -15.43 -6.93 -5.27
CA TRP A 12 -14.90 -6.09 -6.35
C TRP A 12 -13.40 -6.28 -6.56
N GLY A 13 -12.64 -6.46 -5.48
CA GLY A 13 -11.22 -6.84 -5.58
C GLY A 13 -11.01 -8.19 -6.27
N GLU A 14 -11.83 -9.20 -5.93
CA GLU A 14 -11.79 -10.50 -6.60
C GLU A 14 -12.21 -10.41 -8.07
N LEU A 15 -13.21 -9.60 -8.39
CA LEU A 15 -13.65 -9.37 -9.77
C LEU A 15 -12.51 -8.76 -10.61
N VAL A 16 -11.80 -7.77 -10.08
CA VAL A 16 -10.63 -7.17 -10.74
C VAL A 16 -9.53 -8.20 -10.98
N LEU A 17 -9.17 -8.99 -9.96
CA LEU A 17 -8.15 -10.03 -10.08
C LEU A 17 -8.50 -11.07 -11.12
N LEU A 18 -9.76 -11.54 -11.11
CA LEU A 18 -10.25 -12.53 -12.06
C LEU A 18 -10.32 -11.97 -13.49
N ALA A 19 -10.80 -10.74 -13.68
CA ALA A 19 -10.87 -10.10 -14.98
C ALA A 19 -9.47 -9.91 -15.61
N LYS A 20 -8.47 -9.59 -14.80
CA LYS A 20 -7.06 -9.50 -15.23
C LYS A 20 -6.47 -10.88 -15.55
N LYS A 21 -6.80 -11.89 -14.75
CA LYS A 21 -6.28 -13.26 -14.92
C LYS A 21 -6.93 -14.00 -16.08
N LEU A 22 -8.22 -13.76 -16.31
CA LEU A 22 -9.09 -14.46 -17.24
C LEU A 22 -9.76 -13.49 -18.23
N PRO A 23 -9.00 -12.70 -19.00
CA PRO A 23 -9.56 -11.61 -19.80
C PRO A 23 -10.44 -12.07 -20.95
N LYS A 24 -10.39 -13.36 -21.31
CA LYS A 24 -11.24 -13.98 -22.35
C LYS A 24 -12.59 -14.47 -21.82
N ALA A 25 -12.68 -14.72 -20.50
CA ALA A 25 -13.92 -15.18 -19.89
C ALA A 25 -14.98 -14.07 -19.92
N ASN A 26 -16.25 -14.42 -20.06
CA ASN A 26 -17.31 -13.41 -20.07
C ASN A 26 -17.61 -12.87 -18.68
N PHE A 27 -18.24 -11.69 -18.64
CA PHE A 27 -18.56 -10.97 -17.39
C PHE A 27 -19.37 -11.83 -16.41
N SER A 28 -20.38 -12.58 -16.89
CA SER A 28 -21.25 -13.36 -15.98
C SER A 28 -20.51 -14.48 -15.27
N GLU A 29 -19.54 -15.14 -15.93
CA GLU A 29 -18.70 -16.16 -15.30
C GLU A 29 -17.71 -15.53 -14.29
N ILE A 30 -17.12 -14.40 -14.64
CA ILE A 30 -16.20 -13.68 -13.74
C ILE A 30 -16.93 -13.16 -12.49
N ALA A 31 -18.10 -12.53 -12.65
CA ALA A 31 -18.91 -12.04 -11.53
C ALA A 31 -19.36 -13.19 -10.61
N LYS A 32 -19.79 -14.32 -11.19
CA LYS A 32 -20.15 -15.51 -10.42
C LYS A 32 -18.96 -16.05 -9.61
N LEU A 33 -17.79 -16.21 -10.26
CA LEU A 33 -16.58 -16.68 -9.58
C LEU A 33 -16.16 -15.76 -8.45
N ALA A 34 -16.21 -14.43 -8.63
CA ALA A 34 -15.89 -13.46 -7.60
C ALA A 34 -16.80 -13.62 -6.37
N MET A 35 -18.09 -13.82 -6.57
CA MET A 35 -19.06 -14.06 -5.49
C MET A 35 -18.80 -15.39 -4.79
N ASP A 36 -18.53 -16.46 -5.54
CA ASP A 36 -18.25 -17.79 -4.98
C ASP A 36 -16.96 -17.80 -4.14
N ILE A 37 -15.90 -17.12 -4.62
CA ILE A 37 -14.63 -16.95 -3.89
C ILE A 37 -14.86 -16.15 -2.60
N GLN A 38 -15.59 -15.05 -2.66
CA GLN A 38 -15.89 -14.24 -1.49
C GLN A 38 -16.70 -15.02 -0.44
N SER A 39 -17.69 -15.77 -0.87
CA SER A 39 -18.49 -16.63 0.02
C SER A 39 -17.63 -17.71 0.68
N LEU A 40 -16.70 -18.29 -0.08
CA LEU A 40 -15.75 -19.27 0.45
C LEU A 40 -14.80 -18.62 1.49
N HIS A 41 -14.27 -17.43 1.20
CA HIS A 41 -13.43 -16.70 2.15
C HIS A 41 -14.17 -16.44 3.47
N GLN A 42 -15.45 -16.04 3.40
CA GLN A 42 -16.26 -15.83 4.60
C GLN A 42 -16.41 -17.11 5.42
N ILE A 43 -16.77 -18.23 4.79
CA ILE A 43 -16.92 -19.54 5.44
C ILE A 43 -15.60 -19.96 6.13
N CYS A 44 -14.46 -19.75 5.43
CA CYS A 44 -13.15 -20.09 5.97
C CYS A 44 -12.78 -19.20 7.18
N CYS A 45 -13.09 -17.91 7.13
CA CYS A 45 -12.81 -16.96 8.21
C CYS A 45 -13.70 -17.16 9.45
N GLU A 46 -14.91 -17.73 9.29
CA GLU A 46 -15.80 -18.09 10.38
C GLU A 46 -15.32 -19.32 11.19
N GLY A 47 -14.21 -19.93 10.76
CA GLY A 47 -13.58 -21.05 11.45
C GLY A 47 -14.19 -22.43 11.15
N ASN A 48 -15.12 -22.52 10.20
CA ASN A 48 -15.66 -23.81 9.76
C ASN A 48 -14.71 -24.51 8.79
N SER A 49 -13.70 -25.20 9.33
CA SER A 49 -12.63 -25.84 8.56
C SER A 49 -13.16 -26.90 7.57
N VAL A 50 -14.19 -27.68 7.96
CA VAL A 50 -14.76 -28.68 7.07
C VAL A 50 -15.47 -28.06 5.89
N ALA A 51 -16.33 -27.08 6.12
CA ALA A 51 -17.02 -26.36 5.04
C ALA A 51 -16.03 -25.59 4.15
N CYS A 52 -14.96 -25.04 4.72
CA CYS A 52 -13.89 -24.37 3.98
C CYS A 52 -13.18 -25.34 3.01
N VAL A 53 -12.78 -26.53 3.47
CA VAL A 53 -12.12 -27.54 2.62
C VAL A 53 -13.05 -28.05 1.51
N LEU A 54 -14.31 -28.35 1.86
CA LEU A 54 -15.30 -28.80 0.89
C LEU A 54 -15.62 -27.70 -0.14
N GLY A 55 -15.75 -26.47 0.29
CA GLY A 55 -15.98 -25.31 -0.59
C GLY A 55 -14.82 -25.06 -1.54
N ARG A 56 -13.57 -25.16 -1.08
CA ARG A 56 -12.38 -25.08 -1.96
C ARG A 56 -12.40 -26.16 -3.03
N ARG A 57 -12.65 -27.39 -2.63
CA ARG A 57 -12.73 -28.54 -3.57
C ARG A 57 -13.83 -28.32 -4.60
N TRP A 58 -15.00 -27.87 -4.17
CA TRP A 58 -16.10 -27.57 -5.07
C TRP A 58 -15.72 -26.47 -6.07
N LEU A 59 -15.13 -25.37 -5.60
CA LEU A 59 -14.70 -24.26 -6.46
C LEU A 59 -13.66 -24.71 -7.50
N MET A 60 -12.65 -25.49 -7.10
CA MET A 60 -11.63 -25.99 -8.02
C MET A 60 -12.23 -26.92 -9.06
N ASN A 61 -13.16 -27.82 -8.69
CA ASN A 61 -13.87 -28.67 -9.63
C ASN A 61 -14.75 -27.86 -10.58
N TYR A 62 -15.40 -26.80 -10.09
CA TYR A 62 -16.18 -25.89 -10.96
C TYR A 62 -15.27 -25.21 -11.97
N ILE A 63 -14.16 -24.61 -11.56
CA ILE A 63 -13.18 -23.97 -12.45
C ILE A 63 -12.70 -24.97 -13.53
N CYS A 64 -12.34 -26.18 -13.14
CA CYS A 64 -11.90 -27.21 -14.08
C CYS A 64 -13.00 -27.68 -15.04
N SER A 65 -14.26 -27.74 -14.58
CA SER A 65 -15.39 -28.05 -15.47
C SER A 65 -15.64 -26.97 -16.51
N LYS A 66 -15.20 -25.74 -16.25
CA LYS A 66 -15.34 -24.55 -17.10
C LYS A 66 -14.05 -24.12 -17.78
N GLN A 67 -12.97 -24.91 -17.72
CA GLN A 67 -11.65 -24.53 -18.22
C GLN A 67 -11.67 -24.08 -19.70
N ALA A 68 -12.48 -24.69 -20.55
CA ALA A 68 -12.59 -24.31 -21.96
C ALA A 68 -13.11 -22.88 -22.18
N VAL A 69 -13.89 -22.36 -21.24
CA VAL A 69 -14.48 -21.00 -21.28
C VAL A 69 -13.66 -20.01 -20.48
N LEU A 70 -13.05 -20.47 -19.39
CA LEU A 70 -12.29 -19.61 -18.48
C LEU A 70 -10.86 -19.36 -18.98
N SER A 71 -10.07 -20.42 -19.14
CA SER A 71 -8.70 -20.34 -19.63
C SER A 71 -8.16 -21.72 -20.01
N SER A 72 -7.57 -21.82 -21.20
CA SER A 72 -6.86 -23.02 -21.65
C SER A 72 -5.61 -23.33 -20.80
N LYS A 73 -5.06 -22.34 -20.10
CA LYS A 73 -3.89 -22.49 -19.21
C LYS A 73 -4.20 -23.32 -17.95
N PHE A 74 -5.47 -23.54 -17.65
CA PHE A 74 -5.88 -24.38 -16.49
C PHE A 74 -5.88 -25.88 -16.78
N ALA A 75 -5.84 -26.31 -18.04
CA ALA A 75 -5.90 -27.71 -18.39
C ALA A 75 -4.84 -28.57 -17.66
N PRO A 76 -3.55 -28.21 -17.63
CA PRO A 76 -2.54 -28.97 -16.89
C PRO A 76 -2.78 -29.00 -15.38
N CYS A 77 -3.31 -27.91 -14.83
CA CYS A 77 -3.61 -27.83 -13.40
C CYS A 77 -4.78 -28.73 -13.01
N CYS A 78 -5.77 -28.84 -13.90
CA CYS A 78 -6.97 -29.65 -13.65
C CYS A 78 -6.70 -31.16 -13.63
N GLU A 79 -5.59 -31.62 -14.19
CA GLU A 79 -5.13 -33.01 -14.12
C GLU A 79 -4.46 -33.35 -12.80
N LEU A 80 -4.05 -32.34 -12.01
CA LEU A 80 -3.39 -32.54 -10.73
C LEU A 80 -4.38 -32.93 -9.63
N PRO A 81 -3.94 -33.77 -8.65
CA PRO A 81 -4.74 -34.03 -7.45
C PRO A 81 -4.74 -32.84 -6.49
N GLU A 82 -5.75 -32.79 -5.61
CA GLU A 82 -5.74 -31.85 -4.49
C GLU A 82 -4.62 -32.21 -3.47
N PRO A 83 -3.94 -31.23 -2.87
CA PRO A 83 -4.17 -29.77 -2.93
C PRO A 83 -3.44 -29.05 -4.08
N PHE A 84 -2.61 -29.77 -4.87
CA PHE A 84 -1.73 -29.18 -5.91
C PHE A 84 -2.52 -28.49 -7.04
N ARG A 85 -3.74 -28.98 -7.32
CA ARG A 85 -4.63 -28.38 -8.32
C ARG A 85 -4.90 -26.91 -8.01
N GLY A 86 -5.33 -26.62 -6.80
CA GLY A 86 -5.65 -25.25 -6.37
C GLY A 86 -4.43 -24.32 -6.42
N GLU A 87 -3.28 -24.80 -5.94
CA GLU A 87 -2.03 -24.04 -5.98
C GLU A 87 -1.61 -23.72 -7.43
N CYS A 88 -1.68 -24.72 -8.32
CA CYS A 88 -1.36 -24.55 -9.74
C CYS A 88 -2.27 -23.50 -10.40
N ILE A 89 -3.60 -23.55 -10.17
CA ILE A 89 -4.54 -22.56 -10.74
C ILE A 89 -4.24 -21.14 -10.20
N ILE A 90 -3.97 -21.00 -8.91
CA ILE A 90 -3.66 -19.69 -8.30
C ILE A 90 -2.36 -19.11 -8.85
N THR A 91 -1.33 -19.93 -8.99
CA THR A 91 0.01 -19.51 -9.43
C THR A 91 0.20 -19.49 -10.95
N SER A 92 -0.78 -20.01 -11.72
CA SER A 92 -0.73 -19.97 -13.19
C SER A 92 -0.62 -18.53 -13.70
N GLU A 93 0.05 -18.34 -14.83
CA GLU A 93 0.12 -17.04 -15.51
C GLU A 93 -1.27 -16.55 -15.95
N ASN A 94 -1.40 -15.24 -16.09
CA ASN A 94 -2.60 -14.65 -16.69
C ASN A 94 -2.78 -15.17 -18.12
N ASP A 95 -4.01 -15.35 -18.53
CA ASP A 95 -4.31 -15.68 -19.95
C ASP A 95 -3.98 -14.49 -20.85
N ASP A 96 -3.75 -14.77 -22.13
CA ASP A 96 -3.46 -13.73 -23.10
C ASP A 96 -4.66 -12.79 -23.23
N THR A 97 -4.40 -11.49 -23.22
CA THR A 97 -5.44 -10.49 -23.45
C THR A 97 -5.99 -10.66 -24.86
N PRO A 98 -7.31 -10.86 -25.03
CA PRO A 98 -7.91 -10.93 -26.36
C PRO A 98 -7.73 -9.58 -27.05
N ASP A 99 -7.82 -9.60 -28.40
CA ASP A 99 -7.95 -8.35 -29.15
C ASP A 99 -9.27 -7.69 -28.78
N LEU A 100 -9.18 -6.76 -27.82
CA LEU A 100 -10.29 -5.96 -27.34
C LEU A 100 -10.48 -4.75 -28.24
N SER A 101 -10.58 -4.98 -29.57
CA SER A 101 -10.90 -3.96 -30.55
C SER A 101 -12.03 -3.04 -30.06
N PRO A 102 -12.04 -1.77 -30.40
CA PRO A 102 -12.46 -0.69 -29.52
C PRO A 102 -13.96 -0.63 -29.31
N LEU A 103 -14.50 -1.51 -28.47
CA LEU A 103 -15.69 -1.12 -27.72
C LEU A 103 -15.19 -0.15 -26.68
N PRO A 104 -15.37 1.13 -26.91
CA PRO A 104 -14.76 2.12 -26.04
C PRO A 104 -15.40 1.98 -24.68
N LEU A 105 -14.60 2.26 -23.64
CA LEU A 105 -15.14 2.64 -22.34
C LEU A 105 -16.20 3.75 -22.48
N SER A 106 -16.26 4.43 -23.62
CA SER A 106 -17.33 5.35 -24.05
C SER A 106 -18.75 4.83 -23.81
N ARG A 107 -19.01 3.50 -23.91
CA ARG A 107 -20.34 2.97 -23.57
C ARG A 107 -20.72 3.22 -22.10
N PHE A 108 -19.76 3.44 -21.21
CA PHE A 108 -20.02 3.76 -19.80
C PHE A 108 -20.01 5.27 -19.52
N THR A 109 -19.36 6.05 -20.37
CA THR A 109 -19.24 7.50 -20.23
C THR A 109 -20.14 8.27 -21.21
N GLU A 110 -20.76 7.59 -22.19
CA GLU A 110 -21.60 8.19 -23.21
C GLU A 110 -23.02 7.60 -23.27
N ASP A 111 -23.38 6.64 -22.37
CA ASP A 111 -24.73 6.09 -22.30
C ASP A 111 -25.71 7.10 -21.67
N PRO A 112 -26.65 7.67 -22.45
CA PRO A 112 -27.58 8.67 -21.94
C PRO A 112 -28.62 8.11 -20.94
N PHE A 113 -28.68 6.80 -20.79
CA PHE A 113 -29.67 6.11 -19.96
C PHE A 113 -29.13 5.65 -18.61
N ILE A 114 -27.81 5.74 -18.36
CA ILE A 114 -27.20 5.22 -17.13
C ILE A 114 -27.82 5.82 -15.86
N CYS A 115 -28.15 7.10 -15.88
CA CYS A 115 -28.80 7.79 -14.75
C CYS A 115 -30.28 7.43 -14.57
N LYS A 116 -30.91 6.79 -15.56
CA LYS A 116 -32.31 6.37 -15.52
C LYS A 116 -32.48 4.89 -15.13
N GLN A 117 -31.38 4.17 -14.94
CA GLN A 117 -31.41 2.77 -14.54
C GLN A 117 -31.90 2.62 -13.10
N THR A 118 -32.52 1.48 -12.81
CA THR A 118 -32.83 1.11 -11.42
C THR A 118 -31.51 0.87 -10.64
N PRO A 119 -31.50 1.04 -9.30
CA PRO A 119 -30.30 0.81 -8.49
C PRO A 119 -29.61 -0.53 -8.78
N ALA A 120 -30.37 -1.63 -8.91
CA ALA A 120 -29.83 -2.94 -9.21
C ALA A 120 -29.13 -2.99 -10.58
N LYS A 121 -29.71 -2.40 -11.63
CA LYS A 121 -29.08 -2.31 -12.95
C LYS A 121 -27.88 -1.38 -12.96
N GLN A 122 -27.87 -0.36 -12.12
CA GLN A 122 -26.75 0.54 -11.97
C GLN A 122 -25.57 -0.18 -11.31
N ASP A 123 -25.83 -1.01 -10.30
CA ASP A 123 -24.80 -1.87 -9.68
C ASP A 123 -24.22 -2.88 -10.69
N ASP A 124 -25.05 -3.51 -11.51
CA ASP A 124 -24.60 -4.41 -12.58
C ASP A 124 -23.73 -3.67 -13.60
N SER A 125 -24.11 -2.46 -13.99
CA SER A 125 -23.35 -1.63 -14.93
C SER A 125 -21.99 -1.20 -14.36
N LEU A 126 -21.90 -0.92 -13.06
CA LEU A 126 -20.65 -0.61 -12.38
C LEU A 126 -19.72 -1.84 -12.32
N GLN A 127 -20.25 -3.02 -12.02
CA GLN A 127 -19.49 -4.26 -12.06
C GLN A 127 -18.98 -4.57 -13.46
N GLU A 128 -19.79 -4.35 -14.49
CA GLU A 128 -19.41 -4.53 -15.88
C GLU A 128 -18.35 -3.51 -16.31
N PHE A 129 -18.44 -2.25 -15.88
CA PHE A 129 -17.38 -1.26 -16.06
C PHE A 129 -16.07 -1.72 -15.43
N LEU A 130 -16.11 -2.17 -14.20
CA LEU A 130 -14.93 -2.64 -13.47
C LEU A 130 -14.28 -3.84 -14.17
N TYR A 131 -15.09 -4.80 -14.65
CA TYR A 131 -14.63 -5.94 -15.43
C TYR A 131 -13.97 -5.49 -16.75
N GLU A 132 -14.61 -4.63 -17.53
CA GLU A 132 -14.08 -4.14 -18.81
C GLU A 132 -12.83 -3.29 -18.62
N TYR A 133 -12.80 -2.44 -17.60
CA TYR A 133 -11.62 -1.64 -17.29
C TYR A 133 -10.43 -2.52 -16.86
N SER A 134 -10.67 -3.51 -16.01
CA SER A 134 -9.63 -4.41 -15.47
C SER A 134 -8.97 -5.26 -16.56
N ARG A 135 -9.74 -5.82 -17.47
CA ARG A 135 -9.21 -6.68 -18.55
C ARG A 135 -8.48 -5.88 -19.64
N ARG A 136 -8.77 -4.58 -19.76
CA ARG A 136 -8.09 -3.65 -20.68
C ARG A 136 -6.82 -3.04 -20.10
N HIS A 137 -6.71 -3.00 -18.79
CA HIS A 137 -5.59 -2.44 -18.04
C HIS A 137 -4.94 -3.49 -17.11
N PRO A 138 -4.45 -4.61 -17.67
CA PRO A 138 -3.82 -5.67 -16.88
C PRO A 138 -2.53 -5.19 -16.17
N GLU A 139 -1.90 -4.12 -16.67
CA GLU A 139 -0.71 -3.48 -16.11
C GLU A 139 -0.99 -2.76 -14.78
N LEU A 140 -2.22 -2.29 -14.58
CA LEU A 140 -2.57 -1.54 -13.36
C LEU A 140 -2.75 -2.45 -12.14
N ALA A 141 -2.29 -1.98 -10.99
CA ALA A 141 -2.55 -2.64 -9.71
C ALA A 141 -4.04 -2.58 -9.33
N VAL A 142 -4.51 -3.60 -8.62
CA VAL A 142 -5.90 -3.67 -8.13
C VAL A 142 -6.36 -2.41 -7.41
N PRO A 143 -5.59 -1.82 -6.46
CA PRO A 143 -6.02 -0.59 -5.79
C PRO A 143 -6.23 0.58 -6.74
N VAL A 144 -5.43 0.70 -7.79
CA VAL A 144 -5.56 1.79 -8.79
C VAL A 144 -6.85 1.64 -9.59
N ILE A 145 -7.16 0.42 -10.03
CA ILE A 145 -8.40 0.11 -10.75
C ILE A 145 -9.63 0.41 -9.86
N LEU A 146 -9.58 0.03 -8.58
CA LEU A 146 -10.65 0.33 -7.62
C LEU A 146 -10.79 1.83 -7.33
N ARG A 147 -9.70 2.62 -7.40
CA ARG A 147 -9.78 4.09 -7.34
C ARG A 147 -10.53 4.65 -8.54
N VAL A 148 -10.22 4.17 -9.74
CA VAL A 148 -10.92 4.57 -10.95
C VAL A 148 -12.41 4.26 -10.84
N ASP A 149 -12.77 3.06 -10.40
CA ASP A 149 -14.16 2.67 -10.18
C ASP A 149 -14.88 3.55 -9.17
N THR A 150 -14.27 3.81 -8.02
CA THR A 150 -14.84 4.71 -6.99
C THR A 150 -15.05 6.13 -7.53
N VAL A 151 -14.10 6.63 -8.31
CA VAL A 151 -14.21 7.96 -8.93
C VAL A 151 -15.33 7.97 -9.97
N TYR A 152 -15.49 6.91 -10.74
CA TYR A 152 -16.60 6.75 -11.68
C TYR A 152 -17.96 6.73 -10.97
N GLN A 153 -18.11 5.95 -9.90
CA GLN A 153 -19.33 5.95 -9.07
C GLN A 153 -19.65 7.34 -8.54
N ASN A 154 -18.66 8.05 -8.01
CA ASN A 154 -18.81 9.41 -7.51
C ASN A 154 -19.20 10.40 -8.61
N LEU A 155 -18.61 10.24 -9.80
CA LEU A 155 -18.93 11.06 -10.98
C LEU A 155 -20.41 10.88 -11.35
N LEU A 156 -20.85 9.63 -11.51
CA LEU A 156 -22.28 9.34 -11.79
C LEU A 156 -23.19 9.86 -10.69
N GLY A 157 -22.86 9.65 -9.42
CA GLY A 157 -23.64 10.12 -8.27
C GLY A 157 -23.81 11.65 -8.23
N LYS A 158 -22.86 12.41 -8.79
CA LYS A 158 -22.95 13.86 -8.94
C LYS A 158 -23.71 14.24 -10.21
N CYS A 159 -23.32 13.67 -11.34
CA CYS A 159 -23.82 14.04 -12.65
C CYS A 159 -25.32 13.69 -12.81
N CYS A 160 -25.76 12.55 -12.28
CA CYS A 160 -27.17 12.14 -12.37
C CYS A 160 -28.15 13.06 -11.64
N LYS A 161 -27.65 14.00 -10.85
CA LYS A 161 -28.47 15.04 -10.19
C LYS A 161 -28.62 16.33 -10.99
N LEU A 162 -27.91 16.44 -12.13
CA LEU A 162 -27.91 17.62 -12.99
C LEU A 162 -28.97 17.51 -14.09
N GLU A 163 -29.32 18.64 -14.71
CA GLU A 163 -30.24 18.68 -15.83
C GLU A 163 -29.71 17.97 -17.07
N ASN A 164 -28.38 18.07 -17.34
CA ASN A 164 -27.69 17.42 -18.43
C ASN A 164 -26.62 16.43 -17.92
N PRO A 165 -27.01 15.26 -17.42
CA PRO A 165 -26.08 14.30 -16.83
C PRO A 165 -24.99 13.84 -17.80
N LEU A 166 -25.33 13.59 -19.08
CA LEU A 166 -24.40 13.10 -20.10
C LEU A 166 -23.24 14.05 -20.32
N GLU A 167 -23.47 15.35 -20.43
CA GLU A 167 -22.42 16.34 -20.59
C GLU A 167 -21.43 16.32 -19.42
N CYS A 168 -21.94 16.05 -18.21
CA CYS A 168 -21.14 15.98 -17.00
C CYS A 168 -20.22 14.75 -16.97
N TYR A 169 -20.69 13.54 -17.31
CA TYR A 169 -19.89 12.32 -17.21
C TYR A 169 -19.21 11.89 -18.52
N SER A 170 -19.43 12.57 -19.64
CA SER A 170 -18.75 12.30 -20.91
C SER A 170 -17.23 12.49 -20.84
N HIS A 171 -16.75 13.29 -19.91
CA HIS A 171 -15.32 13.50 -19.62
C HIS A 171 -14.73 12.47 -18.63
N GLY A 172 -15.45 11.39 -18.35
CA GLY A 172 -15.04 10.38 -17.36
C GLY A 172 -13.67 9.77 -17.67
N GLU A 173 -13.37 9.51 -18.94
CA GLU A 173 -12.08 8.91 -19.33
C GLU A 173 -10.87 9.80 -18.99
N GLU A 174 -10.97 11.10 -19.16
CA GLU A 174 -9.93 12.05 -18.76
C GLU A 174 -9.71 12.02 -17.24
N ILE A 175 -10.79 11.84 -16.47
CA ILE A 175 -10.73 11.71 -15.01
C ILE A 175 -10.04 10.40 -14.62
N PHE A 176 -10.34 9.30 -15.29
CA PHE A 176 -9.71 8.00 -15.05
C PHE A 176 -8.21 8.05 -15.32
N GLN A 177 -7.80 8.63 -16.46
CA GLN A 177 -6.39 8.84 -16.81
C GLN A 177 -5.67 9.68 -15.75
N ARG A 178 -6.32 10.71 -15.20
CA ARG A 178 -5.76 11.52 -14.11
C ARG A 178 -5.52 10.71 -12.83
N VAL A 179 -6.46 9.84 -12.44
CA VAL A 179 -6.30 8.96 -11.26
C VAL A 179 -5.10 8.03 -11.43
N VAL A 180 -4.92 7.48 -12.62
CA VAL A 180 -3.77 6.61 -12.94
C VAL A 180 -2.48 7.42 -12.91
N HIS A 181 -2.47 8.59 -13.57
CA HIS A 181 -1.32 9.49 -13.59
C HIS A 181 -0.88 9.91 -12.18
N ASP A 182 -1.80 10.35 -11.34
CA ASP A 182 -1.51 10.74 -9.96
C ASP A 182 -0.91 9.58 -9.15
N SER A 183 -1.37 8.36 -9.41
CA SER A 183 -0.83 7.15 -8.77
C SER A 183 0.61 6.87 -9.21
N HIS A 184 0.92 7.05 -10.50
CA HIS A 184 2.29 6.95 -11.04
C HIS A 184 3.20 8.03 -10.48
N GLU A 185 2.76 9.29 -10.47
CA GLU A 185 3.54 10.41 -9.97
C GLU A 185 3.92 10.24 -8.49
N ARG A 186 3.03 9.72 -7.64
CA ARG A 186 3.33 9.43 -6.23
C ARG A 186 4.47 8.39 -6.09
N VAL A 187 4.44 7.35 -6.91
CA VAL A 187 5.49 6.31 -6.89
C VAL A 187 6.79 6.85 -7.45
N LYS A 188 6.74 7.56 -8.57
CA LYS A 188 7.90 8.20 -9.20
C LYS A 188 8.60 9.16 -8.24
N ASN A 189 7.86 10.06 -7.60
CA ASN A 189 8.41 10.99 -6.61
C ASN A 189 9.13 10.28 -5.46
N LEU A 190 8.62 9.14 -5.00
CA LEU A 190 9.28 8.31 -3.97
C LEU A 190 10.58 7.70 -4.50
N CYS A 191 10.57 7.19 -5.72
CA CYS A 191 11.75 6.58 -6.34
C CYS A 191 12.83 7.63 -6.67
N ASP A 192 12.46 8.80 -7.20
CA ASP A 192 13.36 9.92 -7.44
C ASP A 192 14.01 10.41 -6.13
N LEU A 193 13.22 10.44 -5.05
CA LEU A 193 13.73 10.78 -3.73
C LEU A 193 14.77 9.75 -3.24
N ARG A 194 14.50 8.46 -3.42
CA ARG A 194 15.44 7.39 -3.07
C ARG A 194 16.73 7.50 -3.88
N GLU A 195 16.64 7.72 -5.19
CA GLU A 195 17.79 7.89 -6.07
C GLU A 195 18.65 9.09 -5.64
N LYS A 196 18.00 10.21 -5.33
CA LYS A 196 18.68 11.45 -4.89
C LYS A 196 19.38 11.30 -3.55
N LEU A 197 18.80 10.59 -2.59
CA LEU A 197 19.31 10.48 -1.22
C LEU A 197 20.26 9.28 -1.02
N GLY A 198 20.12 8.24 -1.84
CA GLY A 198 20.71 6.93 -1.59
C GLY A 198 19.98 6.16 -0.48
N ASP A 199 20.16 4.85 -0.43
CA ASP A 199 19.37 3.94 0.41
C ASP A 199 19.39 4.28 1.91
N ARG A 200 20.55 4.65 2.45
CA ARG A 200 20.70 4.96 3.88
C ARG A 200 19.95 6.22 4.29
N SER A 201 20.16 7.33 3.59
CA SER A 201 19.50 8.61 3.89
C SER A 201 18.01 8.56 3.56
N PHE A 202 17.61 7.79 2.56
CA PHE A 202 16.22 7.53 2.24
C PHE A 202 15.51 6.81 3.40
N HIS A 203 16.13 5.77 3.97
CA HIS A 203 15.56 5.08 5.12
C HIS A 203 15.47 5.99 6.35
N ASP A 204 16.51 6.79 6.64
CA ASP A 204 16.47 7.78 7.73
C ASP A 204 15.30 8.77 7.53
N ARG A 205 15.05 9.21 6.31
CA ARG A 205 13.92 10.08 5.99
C ARG A 205 12.57 9.39 6.24
N LEU A 206 12.43 8.11 5.90
CA LEU A 206 11.22 7.35 6.21
C LEU A 206 10.97 7.26 7.71
N ILE A 207 12.03 7.04 8.53
CA ILE A 207 11.92 7.06 10.01
C ILE A 207 11.36 8.41 10.49
N VAL A 208 11.93 9.53 10.01
CA VAL A 208 11.42 10.87 10.39
C VAL A 208 9.96 11.03 10.02
N LEU A 209 9.62 10.71 8.79
CA LEU A 209 8.27 10.88 8.25
C LEU A 209 7.24 10.07 9.02
N TYR A 210 7.47 8.78 9.20
CA TYR A 210 6.49 7.89 9.84
C TYR A 210 6.46 8.05 11.37
N THR A 211 7.57 8.43 12.00
CA THR A 211 7.53 8.80 13.42
C THR A 211 6.67 10.05 13.65
N LYS A 212 6.69 11.03 12.76
CA LYS A 212 5.82 12.21 12.82
C LYS A 212 4.33 11.88 12.64
N LYS A 213 4.03 10.95 11.72
CA LYS A 213 2.65 10.53 11.41
C LYS A 213 2.05 9.61 12.48
N ALA A 214 2.87 8.77 13.10
CA ALA A 214 2.44 7.75 14.06
C ALA A 214 3.42 7.64 15.25
N PRO A 215 3.61 8.71 16.05
CA PRO A 215 4.56 8.73 17.15
C PRO A 215 4.20 7.78 18.31
N GLN A 216 2.95 7.27 18.36
CA GLN A 216 2.49 6.29 19.34
C GLN A 216 3.09 4.90 19.11
N LEU A 217 3.50 4.57 17.88
CA LEU A 217 4.20 3.32 17.60
C LEU A 217 5.51 3.26 18.41
N SER A 218 5.85 2.09 18.88
CA SER A 218 7.17 1.87 19.49
C SER A 218 8.28 2.14 18.47
N THR A 219 9.45 2.48 18.96
CA THR A 219 10.62 2.67 18.09
C THR A 219 10.93 1.43 17.27
N GLN A 220 10.76 0.25 17.85
CA GLN A 220 10.96 -1.03 17.14
C GLN A 220 9.95 -1.23 16.01
N GLU A 221 8.66 -0.94 16.25
CA GLU A 221 7.62 -1.00 15.21
C GLU A 221 7.93 -0.04 14.06
N LEU A 222 8.34 1.19 14.36
CA LEU A 222 8.72 2.19 13.36
C LEU A 222 9.93 1.73 12.52
N VAL A 223 10.97 1.20 13.16
CA VAL A 223 12.17 0.71 12.46
C VAL A 223 11.82 -0.47 11.54
N VAL A 224 11.03 -1.43 12.01
CA VAL A 224 10.59 -2.57 11.19
C VAL A 224 9.71 -2.11 10.03
N PHE A 225 8.75 -1.24 10.28
CA PHE A 225 7.83 -0.75 9.26
C PHE A 225 8.57 0.01 8.14
N THR A 226 9.43 0.95 8.51
CA THR A 226 10.20 1.76 7.54
C THR A 226 11.26 0.96 6.81
N LYS A 227 11.85 -0.06 7.45
CA LYS A 227 12.75 -1.01 6.79
C LYS A 227 12.04 -1.79 5.68
N ASN A 228 10.82 -2.24 5.93
CA ASN A 228 10.01 -2.92 4.92
C ASN A 228 9.64 -1.97 3.76
N MET A 229 9.33 -0.71 4.05
CA MET A 229 9.10 0.30 3.02
C MET A 229 10.34 0.58 2.17
N ALA A 230 11.50 0.74 2.81
CA ALA A 230 12.76 0.94 2.11
C ALA A 230 13.11 -0.28 1.22
N ALA A 231 12.88 -1.50 1.72
CA ALA A 231 13.07 -2.72 0.96
C ALA A 231 12.12 -2.81 -0.25
N ALA A 232 10.86 -2.42 -0.08
CA ALA A 232 9.91 -2.33 -1.18
C ALA A 232 10.36 -1.32 -2.24
N ALA A 233 10.81 -0.13 -1.85
CA ALA A 233 11.37 0.85 -2.77
C ALA A 233 12.62 0.34 -3.50
N SER A 234 13.53 -0.35 -2.79
CA SER A 234 14.72 -0.95 -3.40
C SER A 234 14.39 -2.05 -4.43
N LYS A 235 13.31 -2.79 -4.21
CA LYS A 235 12.82 -3.81 -5.14
C LYS A 235 12.09 -3.21 -6.33
N CYS A 236 11.23 -2.23 -6.09
CA CYS A 236 10.26 -1.75 -7.09
C CYS A 236 10.82 -0.62 -7.96
N CYS A 237 11.60 0.32 -7.40
CA CYS A 237 12.08 1.49 -8.14
C CYS A 237 12.99 1.19 -9.35
N PRO A 238 13.78 0.10 -9.40
CA PRO A 238 14.53 -0.25 -10.60
C PRO A 238 13.71 -0.81 -11.77
N LEU A 239 12.42 -1.07 -11.56
CA LEU A 239 11.54 -1.60 -12.60
C LEU A 239 11.09 -0.50 -13.57
N ASN A 240 10.55 -0.88 -14.72
CA ASN A 240 9.90 0.08 -15.62
C ASN A 240 8.63 0.67 -14.98
N ASP A 241 8.15 1.80 -15.50
CA ASP A 241 7.08 2.60 -14.89
C ASP A 241 5.81 1.78 -14.57
N GLU A 242 5.38 0.89 -15.47
CA GLU A 242 4.18 0.07 -15.29
C GLU A 242 4.36 -0.95 -14.16
N LEU A 243 5.46 -1.70 -14.19
CA LEU A 243 5.78 -2.69 -13.16
C LEU A 243 6.13 -2.04 -11.82
N GLN A 244 6.71 -0.83 -11.85
CA GLN A 244 7.05 -0.05 -10.67
C GLN A 244 5.80 0.30 -9.86
N LEU A 245 4.75 0.82 -10.52
CA LEU A 245 3.48 1.14 -9.87
C LEU A 245 2.84 -0.10 -9.24
N ALA A 246 2.71 -1.19 -10.02
CA ALA A 246 2.11 -2.43 -9.53
C ALA A 246 2.87 -2.99 -8.31
N CYS A 247 4.21 -3.05 -8.39
CA CYS A 247 5.07 -3.53 -7.32
C CYS A 247 4.93 -2.71 -6.03
N MET A 248 4.91 -1.36 -6.14
CA MET A 248 4.77 -0.46 -4.99
C MET A 248 3.38 -0.54 -4.35
N GLU A 249 2.32 -0.59 -5.12
CA GLU A 249 0.96 -0.71 -4.62
C GLU A 249 0.73 -2.05 -3.91
N ASP A 250 1.24 -3.16 -4.46
CA ASP A 250 1.14 -4.48 -3.83
C ASP A 250 1.96 -4.56 -2.54
N SER A 251 3.15 -3.96 -2.51
CA SER A 251 3.97 -3.88 -1.29
C SER A 251 3.30 -3.02 -0.22
N ALA A 252 2.77 -1.84 -0.58
CA ALA A 252 2.06 -0.94 0.32
C ALA A 252 0.81 -1.59 0.92
N LYS A 253 0.04 -2.33 0.13
CA LYS A 253 -1.12 -3.11 0.59
C LYS A 253 -0.81 -3.98 1.80
N LEU A 254 0.28 -4.74 1.72
CA LEU A 254 0.67 -5.66 2.80
C LEU A 254 1.12 -4.90 4.05
N MET A 255 1.94 -3.87 3.88
CA MET A 255 2.49 -3.08 4.98
C MET A 255 1.41 -2.26 5.70
N LEU A 256 0.57 -1.55 4.95
CA LEU A 256 -0.52 -0.75 5.51
C LEU A 256 -1.61 -1.63 6.12
N GLY A 257 -1.89 -2.80 5.54
CA GLY A 257 -2.77 -3.79 6.13
C GLY A 257 -2.27 -4.29 7.49
N ALA A 258 -0.97 -4.51 7.65
CA ALA A 258 -0.37 -4.87 8.94
C ALA A 258 -0.47 -3.72 9.96
N LEU A 259 -0.23 -2.48 9.52
CA LEU A 259 -0.36 -1.29 10.37
C LEU A 259 -1.81 -1.08 10.85
N CYS A 260 -2.79 -1.28 9.97
CA CYS A 260 -4.21 -1.18 10.33
C CYS A 260 -4.65 -2.27 11.30
N ARG A 261 -4.21 -3.53 11.14
CA ARG A 261 -4.46 -4.58 12.14
C ARG A 261 -3.82 -4.25 13.49
N ARG A 262 -2.61 -3.64 13.50
CA ARG A 262 -1.99 -3.14 14.73
C ARG A 262 -2.85 -2.05 15.38
N HIS A 263 -3.42 -1.13 14.59
CA HIS A 263 -4.32 -0.08 15.06
C HIS A 263 -5.62 -0.63 15.66
N GLU A 264 -6.19 -1.69 15.10
CA GLU A 264 -7.39 -2.38 15.62
C GLU A 264 -7.16 -2.99 17.01
N THR A 265 -5.96 -3.54 17.25
CA THR A 265 -5.62 -4.13 18.56
C THR A 265 -5.30 -3.08 19.61
N GLU A 266 -4.58 -2.05 19.24
CA GLU A 266 -4.22 -0.95 20.11
C GLU A 266 -4.20 0.34 19.27
N PRO A 267 -5.15 1.27 19.50
CA PRO A 267 -5.27 2.48 18.71
C PRO A 267 -3.96 3.29 18.65
N ILE A 268 -3.57 3.70 17.46
CA ILE A 268 -2.37 4.53 17.24
C ILE A 268 -2.75 6.00 17.38
N ASN A 269 -3.49 6.55 16.42
CA ASN A 269 -4.07 7.90 16.49
C ASN A 269 -5.26 8.04 15.52
N ALA A 270 -5.97 9.15 15.61
CA ALA A 270 -7.17 9.40 14.78
C ALA A 270 -6.86 9.46 13.28
N GLY A 271 -5.70 9.99 12.89
CA GLY A 271 -5.28 10.07 11.48
C GLY A 271 -5.03 8.69 10.88
N VAL A 272 -4.30 7.83 11.60
CA VAL A 272 -4.10 6.42 11.21
C VAL A 272 -5.44 5.69 11.15
N GLY A 273 -6.32 5.89 12.16
CA GLY A 273 -7.66 5.31 12.18
C GLY A 273 -8.48 5.71 10.95
N HIS A 274 -8.50 6.99 10.61
CA HIS A 274 -9.19 7.50 9.43
C HIS A 274 -8.70 6.79 8.15
N CYS A 275 -7.37 6.68 7.94
CA CYS A 275 -6.82 6.01 6.78
C CYS A 275 -7.09 4.49 6.76
N CYS A 276 -7.19 3.85 7.93
CA CYS A 276 -7.54 2.44 8.04
C CYS A 276 -9.03 2.17 7.79
N ASP A 277 -9.89 3.14 8.15
CA ASP A 277 -11.35 3.08 7.91
C ASP A 277 -11.71 3.41 6.46
N ASP A 278 -10.81 4.07 5.73
CA ASP A 278 -10.99 4.34 4.32
C ASP A 278 -10.96 3.05 3.48
N SER A 279 -11.53 3.14 2.28
CA SER A 279 -11.55 1.98 1.40
C SER A 279 -10.12 1.51 1.09
N TYR A 280 -9.98 0.21 0.92
CA TYR A 280 -8.72 -0.42 0.54
C TYR A 280 -7.99 0.30 -0.61
N ALA A 281 -8.74 0.81 -1.57
CA ALA A 281 -8.21 1.53 -2.73
C ALA A 281 -7.54 2.86 -2.36
N PHE A 282 -8.05 3.57 -1.36
CA PHE A 282 -7.60 4.90 -0.95
C PHE A 282 -6.68 4.90 0.27
N ARG A 283 -6.48 3.76 0.88
CA ARG A 283 -5.63 3.62 2.07
C ARG A 283 -4.22 4.17 1.86
N LYS A 284 -3.56 3.76 0.76
CA LYS A 284 -2.20 4.26 0.46
C LYS A 284 -2.15 5.78 0.23
N PRO A 285 -2.97 6.38 -0.66
CA PRO A 285 -3.03 7.84 -0.80
C PRO A 285 -3.28 8.57 0.53
N CYS A 286 -4.19 8.06 1.37
CA CYS A 286 -4.46 8.64 2.69
C CYS A 286 -3.21 8.65 3.57
N PHE A 287 -2.48 7.53 3.66
CA PHE A 287 -1.23 7.46 4.42
C PHE A 287 -0.12 8.33 3.83
N ASP A 288 -0.05 8.46 2.51
CA ASP A 288 0.92 9.35 1.85
C ASP A 288 0.65 10.82 2.25
N ASP A 289 -0.62 11.23 2.29
CA ASP A 289 -1.05 12.60 2.59
C ASP A 289 -1.23 12.88 4.10
N LEU A 290 -1.11 11.86 4.95
CA LEU A 290 -1.25 11.98 6.40
C LEU A 290 -0.22 12.97 6.97
N GLN A 291 -0.71 13.93 7.75
CA GLN A 291 0.11 14.97 8.37
C GLN A 291 0.70 14.53 9.71
N VAL A 292 1.55 15.38 10.27
CA VAL A 292 2.08 15.21 11.63
C VAL A 292 0.94 15.13 12.64
N ASP A 293 0.99 14.18 13.56
CA ASP A 293 -0.02 14.07 14.62
C ASP A 293 0.08 15.23 15.60
N GLY A 294 -0.83 16.20 15.47
CA GLY A 294 -0.92 17.37 16.35
C GLY A 294 -1.47 17.07 17.75
N THR A 295 -1.98 15.86 17.98
CA THR A 295 -2.53 15.46 19.31
C THR A 295 -1.49 14.76 20.19
N TYR A 296 -0.34 14.40 19.61
CA TYR A 296 0.72 13.71 20.34
C TYR A 296 1.37 14.61 21.39
N ILE A 297 1.35 14.15 22.64
CA ILE A 297 2.03 14.83 23.73
C ILE A 297 3.49 14.38 23.74
N SER A 298 4.36 15.25 23.24
CA SER A 298 5.79 14.96 23.16
C SER A 298 6.43 14.93 24.56
N PRO A 299 7.28 13.94 24.84
CA PRO A 299 8.11 13.99 26.05
C PRO A 299 9.07 15.20 25.98
N PRO A 300 9.55 15.69 27.11
CA PRO A 300 10.50 16.80 27.12
C PRO A 300 11.79 16.43 26.39
N LEU A 301 12.36 17.42 25.70
CA LEU A 301 13.63 17.22 24.98
C LEU A 301 14.73 16.86 25.98
N SER A 302 15.38 15.73 25.78
CA SER A 302 16.51 15.25 26.57
C SER A 302 17.54 14.58 25.66
N CYS A 303 18.32 15.41 24.97
CA CYS A 303 19.37 14.96 24.06
C CYS A 303 20.40 14.07 24.76
N ASP A 304 20.71 14.35 26.00
CA ASP A 304 21.62 13.59 26.88
C ASP A 304 21.17 12.15 27.12
N LYS A 305 19.87 11.93 27.25
CA LYS A 305 19.31 10.57 27.44
C LYS A 305 19.18 9.77 26.15
N VAL A 306 18.99 10.47 25.03
CA VAL A 306 18.80 9.84 23.71
C VAL A 306 20.13 9.54 23.04
N ILE A 307 21.12 10.43 23.19
CA ILE A 307 22.48 10.24 22.66
C ILE A 307 23.27 9.33 23.60
N ASN A 308 23.11 8.03 23.44
CA ASN A 308 23.83 7.03 24.22
C ASN A 308 24.98 6.44 23.37
N LEU A 309 26.13 7.09 23.46
CA LEU A 309 27.34 6.71 22.72
C LEU A 309 28.15 5.73 23.58
N LYS A 310 28.28 4.49 23.12
CA LYS A 310 29.07 3.44 23.76
C LYS A 310 30.07 2.84 22.78
N GLU A 311 31.18 2.36 23.30
CA GLU A 311 32.21 1.65 22.51
C GLU A 311 31.67 0.42 21.75
N ASP A 312 30.58 -0.18 22.22
CA ASP A 312 29.92 -1.30 21.56
C ASP A 312 29.49 -0.96 20.12
N LEU A 313 29.24 0.33 19.83
CA LEU A 313 28.95 0.80 18.48
C LEU A 313 30.10 0.55 17.50
N CYS A 314 31.34 0.48 17.98
CA CYS A 314 32.51 0.18 17.16
C CYS A 314 32.63 -1.30 16.78
N LYS A 315 31.99 -2.18 17.54
CA LYS A 315 31.95 -3.62 17.30
C LYS A 315 30.70 -4.05 16.54
N ALA A 316 29.72 -3.17 16.43
CA ALA A 316 28.45 -3.43 15.76
C ALA A 316 28.67 -3.68 14.26
N GLN A 317 27.98 -4.69 13.72
CA GLN A 317 27.90 -4.85 12.28
C GLN A 317 27.17 -3.65 11.67
N GLU A 318 27.41 -3.38 10.40
CA GLU A 318 26.78 -2.25 9.67
C GLU A 318 25.27 -2.18 9.87
N GLN A 319 24.60 -3.32 9.81
CA GLN A 319 23.14 -3.39 9.97
C GLN A 319 22.67 -3.06 11.40
N GLU A 320 23.44 -3.46 12.40
CA GLU A 320 23.17 -3.13 13.81
C GLU A 320 23.38 -1.63 14.07
N PHE A 321 24.45 -1.07 13.54
CA PHE A 321 24.73 0.36 13.62
C PHE A 321 23.60 1.19 12.97
N GLN A 322 23.14 0.81 11.79
CA GLN A 322 22.02 1.50 11.13
C GLN A 322 20.74 1.40 11.96
N THR A 323 20.48 0.25 12.59
CA THR A 323 19.32 0.08 13.47
C THR A 323 19.39 0.99 14.71
N GLU A 324 20.55 1.08 15.35
CA GLU A 324 20.75 1.98 16.52
C GLU A 324 20.64 3.46 16.12
N LYS A 325 21.19 3.84 14.97
CA LYS A 325 21.03 5.17 14.40
C LYS A 325 19.56 5.54 14.17
N GLN A 326 18.78 4.60 13.64
CA GLN A 326 17.35 4.80 13.39
C GLN A 326 16.52 4.86 14.69
N ARG A 327 16.88 4.07 15.70
CA ARG A 327 16.28 4.17 17.03
C ARG A 327 16.53 5.54 17.66
N PHE A 328 17.77 6.00 17.61
CA PHE A 328 18.15 7.33 18.05
C PHE A 328 17.33 8.41 17.35
N LEU A 329 17.26 8.37 16.02
CA LEU A 329 16.51 9.32 15.21
C LEU A 329 15.01 9.32 15.55
N SER A 330 14.39 8.15 15.70
CA SER A 330 12.98 8.03 16.11
C SER A 330 12.72 8.67 17.47
N HIS A 331 13.60 8.45 18.45
CA HIS A 331 13.47 9.08 19.77
C HIS A 331 13.55 10.61 19.71
N LEU A 332 14.45 11.17 18.90
CA LEU A 332 14.53 12.62 18.71
C LEU A 332 13.27 13.19 18.06
N VAL A 333 12.77 12.53 17.03
CA VAL A 333 11.55 12.96 16.32
C VAL A 333 10.34 12.93 17.25
N LYS A 334 10.20 11.92 18.11
CA LYS A 334 9.12 11.85 19.12
C LYS A 334 9.17 13.02 20.11
N GLN A 335 10.34 13.51 20.44
CA GLN A 335 10.48 14.66 21.36
C GLN A 335 10.20 16.00 20.68
N LYS A 336 10.42 16.12 19.37
CA LYS A 336 10.23 17.35 18.59
C LYS A 336 9.59 17.08 17.20
N PRO A 337 8.37 16.53 17.14
CA PRO A 337 7.77 16.08 15.88
C PRO A 337 7.54 17.22 14.87
N HIS A 338 7.40 18.46 15.34
CA HIS A 338 7.20 19.64 14.49
C HIS A 338 8.51 20.28 14.00
N ALA A 339 9.67 19.81 14.45
CA ALA A 339 10.95 20.35 13.99
C ALA A 339 11.18 20.05 12.51
N ALA A 340 11.88 20.95 11.82
CA ALA A 340 12.22 20.79 10.42
C ALA A 340 13.10 19.54 10.17
N GLU A 341 12.87 18.81 9.11
CA GLU A 341 13.61 17.58 8.77
C GLU A 341 15.12 17.81 8.69
N MET A 342 15.56 18.95 8.16
CA MET A 342 16.98 19.31 8.06
C MET A 342 17.70 19.36 9.43
N LYS A 343 16.99 19.68 10.50
CA LYS A 343 17.58 19.67 11.86
C LYS A 343 17.94 18.24 12.27
N PHE A 344 17.04 17.28 12.04
CA PHE A 344 17.29 15.86 12.29
C PHE A 344 18.40 15.30 11.41
N GLN A 345 18.40 15.64 10.13
CA GLN A 345 19.45 15.25 9.18
C GLN A 345 20.83 15.73 9.67
N SER A 346 20.95 16.98 10.10
CA SER A 346 22.21 17.52 10.62
C SER A 346 22.71 16.74 11.84
N ILE A 347 21.83 16.41 12.78
CA ILE A 347 22.19 15.66 13.99
C ILE A 347 22.60 14.23 13.65
N ILE A 348 21.88 13.56 12.73
CA ILE A 348 22.15 12.16 12.40
C ILE A 348 23.43 11.98 11.60
N VAL A 349 23.77 12.95 10.74
CA VAL A 349 25.06 12.98 10.02
C VAL A 349 26.21 13.16 10.99
N ASP A 350 26.10 14.11 11.93
CA ASP A 350 27.15 14.30 12.94
C ASP A 350 27.29 13.09 13.85
N PHE A 351 26.19 12.43 14.23
CA PHE A 351 26.23 11.18 14.99
C PHE A 351 27.03 10.10 14.25
N ALA A 352 26.76 9.90 12.96
CA ALA A 352 27.45 8.90 12.15
C ALA A 352 28.95 9.21 12.03
N HIS A 353 29.31 10.46 11.72
CA HIS A 353 30.70 10.89 11.64
C HIS A 353 31.44 10.81 12.97
N LEU A 354 30.73 11.11 14.08
CA LEU A 354 31.30 10.99 15.43
C LEU A 354 31.66 9.53 15.72
N VAL A 355 30.75 8.59 15.47
CA VAL A 355 31.00 7.17 15.72
C VAL A 355 32.15 6.67 14.87
N GLU A 356 32.14 6.96 13.56
CA GLU A 356 33.23 6.56 12.66
C GLU A 356 34.60 7.06 13.14
N ARG A 357 34.70 8.35 13.50
CA ARG A 357 35.93 8.96 13.97
C ARG A 357 36.39 8.40 15.32
N CYS A 358 35.47 8.24 16.28
CA CYS A 358 35.82 7.75 17.61
C CYS A 358 36.18 6.26 17.62
N CYS A 359 35.62 5.47 16.72
CA CYS A 359 36.03 4.07 16.56
C CYS A 359 37.46 3.89 15.97
N GLN A 360 37.99 4.91 15.29
CA GLN A 360 39.35 4.93 14.78
C GLN A 360 40.38 5.53 15.76
N ALA A 361 39.91 6.14 16.87
CA ALA A 361 40.76 6.81 17.84
C ALA A 361 41.46 5.80 18.77
N GLU A 362 42.69 6.08 19.14
CA GLU A 362 43.45 5.25 20.13
C GLU A 362 42.75 5.12 21.48
N LYS A 363 41.99 6.15 21.89
CA LYS A 363 41.21 6.19 23.12
C LYS A 363 39.74 6.48 22.77
N SER A 364 39.06 5.47 22.29
CA SER A 364 37.65 5.58 21.80
C SER A 364 36.71 6.13 22.86
N GLU A 365 36.79 5.65 24.11
CA GLU A 365 35.94 6.10 25.22
C GLU A 365 36.07 7.60 25.48
N MET A 366 37.28 8.13 25.53
CA MET A 366 37.49 9.58 25.71
C MET A 366 36.98 10.40 24.54
N CYS A 367 37.12 9.87 23.33
CA CYS A 367 36.56 10.47 22.11
C CYS A 367 35.04 10.56 22.21
N PHE A 368 34.36 9.47 22.55
CA PHE A 368 32.90 9.44 22.70
C PHE A 368 32.41 10.40 23.78
N GLN A 369 33.09 10.51 24.91
CA GLN A 369 32.73 11.46 25.97
C GLN A 369 32.84 12.90 25.48
N LYS A 370 33.96 13.30 24.86
CA LYS A 370 34.24 14.66 24.42
C LYS A 370 33.35 15.08 23.24
N GLU A 371 33.30 14.26 22.19
CA GLU A 371 32.53 14.58 20.98
C GLU A 371 31.03 14.37 21.19
N GLY A 372 30.65 13.43 22.05
CA GLY A 372 29.26 13.21 22.46
C GLY A 372 28.67 14.44 23.18
N SER A 373 29.43 15.06 24.06
CA SER A 373 29.00 16.32 24.71
C SER A 373 28.70 17.43 23.72
N LYS A 374 29.54 17.57 22.68
CA LYS A 374 29.32 18.56 21.60
C LYS A 374 28.06 18.23 20.78
N LEU A 375 27.83 16.95 20.51
CA LEU A 375 26.61 16.53 19.80
C LEU A 375 25.34 16.78 20.60
N ILE A 376 25.40 16.56 21.94
CA ILE A 376 24.30 16.88 22.87
C ILE A 376 24.01 18.40 22.86
N GLU A 377 25.05 19.24 22.98
CA GLU A 377 24.90 20.70 22.91
C GLU A 377 24.29 21.14 21.56
N LYS A 378 24.76 20.59 20.43
CA LYS A 378 24.20 20.87 19.12
C LYS A 378 22.73 20.43 19.00
N CYS A 379 22.40 19.24 19.51
CA CYS A 379 21.03 18.73 19.53
C CYS A 379 20.12 19.67 20.33
N GLN A 380 20.52 20.10 21.53
CA GLN A 380 19.77 21.04 22.37
C GLN A 380 19.61 22.39 21.69
N SER A 381 20.66 22.92 21.05
CA SER A 381 20.62 24.18 20.32
C SER A 381 19.65 24.13 19.13
N LEU A 382 19.67 23.05 18.33
CA LEU A 382 18.86 22.92 17.11
C LEU A 382 17.38 22.61 17.40
N LEU A 383 17.12 21.82 18.44
CA LEU A 383 15.78 21.32 18.75
C LEU A 383 15.13 22.00 19.95
N GLY A 384 15.90 22.67 20.78
CA GLY A 384 15.41 23.41 21.97
C GLY A 384 14.81 24.79 21.64
N SER A 385 15.10 25.31 20.45
CA SER A 385 14.61 26.59 19.95
C SER A 385 13.20 26.51 19.36
#